data_80d044136874345b112e15df915f8b36
#
_entry.id   80d044136874345b112e15df915f8b36
#
_cell.length_a   1.000
_cell.length_b   1.000
_cell.length_c   1.000
_cell.angle_alpha   90.00
_cell.angle_beta   90.00
_cell.angle_gamma   90.00
#
_symmetry.space_group_name_H-M   'P 1'
#
loop_
_entity.id
_entity.type
_entity.pdbx_description
1 polymer ?
#
loop_
_entity_poly.entity_id
_entity_poly.type
_entity_poly.pdbx_seq_one_letter_code
_entity_poly.pdbx_strand_id
1 'polypeptide(L)'
;ELGVLEEGTVLAGSVRYLGGRTRIGEAMTPPLLRALGRRLEAMLTVCPADVLLDSPPGVSCPAMTVARDVDAVLLVADPTPFGFHDFRLAHQAYGPQGVPVAVTVNRAGMEGNEAGDEAVRAYCRQWKLPLLAELPFERTAAEPYAAVRLAADISPDWRRRFESLRD
;
A
#
# COMPACT_ATOMS: atom_id res chain seq x y z
N GLU A 1 -27.69 1.90 6.83
CA GLU A 1 -26.30 2.26 7.09
C GLU A 1 -25.39 1.26 6.40
N LEU A 2 -24.60 1.71 5.41
CA LEU A 2 -23.78 0.86 4.54
C LEU A 2 -22.37 0.54 5.13
N GLY A 3 -22.06 1.07 6.30
CA GLY A 3 -20.77 0.90 6.98
C GLY A 3 -20.57 1.93 8.08
N VAL A 4 -19.40 1.88 8.71
CA VAL A 4 -18.99 2.77 9.79
C VAL A 4 -17.70 3.49 9.40
N LEU A 5 -17.63 4.81 9.66
CA LEU A 5 -16.39 5.57 9.63
C LEU A 5 -15.75 5.49 11.01
N GLU A 6 -14.45 5.23 11.03
CA GLU A 6 -13.64 5.15 12.24
C GLU A 6 -12.55 6.23 12.17
N GLU A 7 -12.44 7.01 13.22
CA GLU A 7 -11.40 8.04 13.37
C GLU A 7 -10.63 7.80 14.65
N GLY A 8 -9.34 8.05 14.61
CA GLY A 8 -8.49 7.90 15.78
C GLY A 8 -7.09 8.46 15.57
N THR A 9 -6.23 8.18 16.52
CA THR A 9 -4.81 8.46 16.45
C THR A 9 -4.02 7.19 16.72
N VAL A 10 -2.90 7.06 16.03
CA VAL A 10 -1.95 5.95 16.22
C VAL A 10 -0.56 6.50 16.52
N LEU A 11 0.40 5.63 16.83
CA LEU A 11 1.78 6.02 17.16
C LEU A 11 1.87 7.11 18.23
N ALA A 12 1.24 6.87 19.39
CA ALA A 12 1.18 7.81 20.51
C ALA A 12 0.61 9.20 20.13
N GLY A 13 -0.33 9.22 19.17
CA GLY A 13 -1.00 10.45 18.75
C GLY A 13 -0.31 11.24 17.64
N SER A 14 0.84 10.76 17.14
CA SER A 14 1.58 11.46 16.07
C SER A 14 0.96 11.33 14.69
N VAL A 15 0.13 10.29 14.44
CA VAL A 15 -0.54 10.06 13.17
C VAL A 15 -2.05 9.96 13.38
N ARG A 16 -2.81 10.69 12.57
CA ARG A 16 -4.27 10.57 12.54
C ARG A 16 -4.66 9.40 11.63
N TYR A 17 -5.67 8.67 12.05
CA TYR A 17 -6.25 7.55 11.33
C TYR A 17 -7.68 7.87 10.93
N LEU A 18 -8.01 7.57 9.69
CA LEU A 18 -9.37 7.60 9.16
C LEU A 18 -9.61 6.32 8.37
N GLY A 19 -10.57 5.54 8.77
CA GLY A 19 -10.90 4.27 8.15
C GLY A 19 -12.38 4.09 7.89
N GLY A 20 -12.71 3.17 6.99
CA GLY A 20 -14.07 2.77 6.70
C GLY A 20 -14.22 1.25 6.76
N ARG A 21 -15.21 0.78 7.49
CA ARG A 21 -15.52 -0.64 7.59
C ARG A 21 -16.92 -0.91 7.08
N THR A 22 -17.04 -1.79 6.07
CA THR A 22 -18.30 -2.32 5.60
C THR A 22 -18.85 -3.35 6.60
N ARG A 23 -20.15 -3.55 6.63
CA ARG A 23 -20.73 -4.67 7.38
C ARG A 23 -20.45 -5.99 6.66
N ILE A 24 -20.38 -7.07 7.43
CA ILE A 24 -20.22 -8.42 6.87
C ILE A 24 -21.40 -8.73 5.96
N GLY A 25 -21.10 -9.15 4.71
CA GLY A 25 -22.12 -9.45 3.68
C GLY A 25 -22.55 -8.26 2.81
N GLU A 26 -22.06 -7.04 3.06
CA GLU A 26 -22.30 -5.89 2.19
C GLU A 26 -21.17 -5.66 1.18
N ALA A 27 -21.55 -5.69 -0.10
CA ALA A 27 -20.60 -5.49 -1.21
C ALA A 27 -20.48 -4.02 -1.68
N MET A 28 -21.24 -3.08 -1.08
CA MET A 28 -21.35 -1.69 -1.54
C MET A 28 -20.28 -0.78 -0.93
N THR A 29 -19.06 -0.85 -1.42
CA THR A 29 -17.90 -0.01 -1.03
C THR A 29 -17.97 1.45 -1.55
N PRO A 30 -18.50 1.78 -2.75
CA PRO A 30 -18.39 3.12 -3.30
C PRO A 30 -18.99 4.28 -2.47
N PRO A 31 -20.16 4.12 -1.80
CA PRO A 31 -20.69 5.17 -0.93
C PRO A 31 -19.80 5.43 0.29
N LEU A 32 -19.19 4.39 0.85
CA LEU A 32 -18.29 4.50 1.99
C LEU A 32 -17.00 5.23 1.59
N LEU A 33 -16.41 4.91 0.43
CA LEU A 33 -15.24 5.61 -0.09
C LEU A 33 -15.51 7.09 -0.35
N ARG A 34 -16.69 7.44 -0.90
CA ARG A 34 -17.06 8.85 -1.05
C ARG A 34 -17.23 9.58 0.28
N ALA A 35 -17.72 8.89 1.29
CA ALA A 35 -17.85 9.47 2.64
C ALA A 35 -16.48 9.67 3.28
N LEU A 36 -15.56 8.70 3.12
CA LEU A 36 -14.15 8.83 3.54
C LEU A 36 -13.46 10.00 2.85
N GLY A 37 -13.57 10.11 1.52
CA GLY A 37 -12.97 11.22 0.75
C GLY A 37 -13.43 12.57 1.26
N ARG A 38 -14.75 12.80 1.38
CA ARG A 38 -15.28 14.06 1.93
C ARG A 38 -14.79 14.36 3.34
N ARG A 39 -14.66 13.33 4.18
CA ARG A 39 -14.16 13.51 5.54
C ARG A 39 -12.68 13.86 5.54
N LEU A 40 -11.88 13.21 4.72
CA LEU A 40 -10.47 13.51 4.53
C LEU A 40 -10.26 14.95 4.04
N GLU A 41 -10.98 15.38 3.01
CA GLU A 41 -10.94 16.77 2.50
C GLU A 41 -11.23 17.79 3.59
N ALA A 42 -12.28 17.55 4.39
CA ALA A 42 -12.62 18.42 5.52
C ALA A 42 -11.50 18.47 6.57
N MET A 43 -10.84 17.34 6.85
CA MET A 43 -9.72 17.29 7.78
C MET A 43 -8.50 18.05 7.24
N LEU A 44 -8.17 17.91 5.97
CA LEU A 44 -7.03 18.57 5.31
C LEU A 44 -7.25 20.08 5.16
N THR A 45 -8.49 20.53 4.98
CA THR A 45 -8.84 21.97 4.97
C THR A 45 -8.51 22.64 6.32
N VAL A 46 -8.72 21.93 7.42
CA VAL A 46 -8.44 22.46 8.77
C VAL A 46 -6.96 22.32 9.14
N CYS A 47 -6.34 21.22 8.75
CA CYS A 47 -4.95 20.90 9.07
C CYS A 47 -4.30 20.16 7.90
N PRO A 48 -3.62 20.89 7.00
CA PRO A 48 -2.88 20.28 5.90
C PRO A 48 -1.85 19.27 6.40
N ALA A 49 -1.76 18.13 5.75
CA ALA A 49 -0.84 17.03 6.12
C ALA A 49 -0.57 16.14 4.92
N ASP A 50 0.53 15.41 4.96
CA ASP A 50 0.76 14.27 4.06
C ASP A 50 -0.23 13.15 4.38
N VAL A 51 -0.70 12.46 3.34
CA VAL A 51 -1.70 11.40 3.46
C VAL A 51 -1.21 10.12 2.83
N LEU A 52 -1.26 9.05 3.58
CA LEU A 52 -1.07 7.70 3.06
C LEU A 52 -2.44 7.02 2.92
N LEU A 53 -2.80 6.64 1.70
CA LEU A 53 -4.05 5.94 1.40
C LEU A 53 -3.77 4.45 1.24
N ASP A 54 -4.26 3.63 2.16
CA ASP A 54 -4.26 2.18 2.03
C ASP A 54 -5.46 1.76 1.17
N SER A 55 -5.16 1.32 -0.05
CA SER A 55 -6.16 0.97 -1.05
C SER A 55 -6.55 -0.50 -0.97
N PRO A 56 -7.81 -0.85 -1.26
CA PRO A 56 -8.17 -2.25 -1.52
C PRO A 56 -7.26 -2.89 -2.58
N PRO A 57 -6.96 -4.19 -2.48
CA PRO A 57 -6.05 -4.85 -3.41
C PRO A 57 -6.61 -4.93 -4.83
N GLY A 58 -5.70 -5.07 -5.79
CA GLY A 58 -6.01 -5.30 -7.20
C GLY A 58 -6.44 -4.05 -7.95
N VAL A 59 -7.16 -4.26 -9.07
CA VAL A 59 -7.60 -3.21 -10.01
C VAL A 59 -9.13 -3.01 -9.97
N SER A 60 -9.74 -3.26 -8.84
CA SER A 60 -11.18 -3.08 -8.66
C SER A 60 -11.59 -1.60 -8.77
N CYS A 61 -12.88 -1.34 -9.07
CA CYS A 61 -13.40 0.03 -9.10
C CYS A 61 -13.11 0.83 -7.82
N PRO A 62 -13.19 0.26 -6.60
CA PRO A 62 -12.76 0.94 -5.38
C PRO A 62 -11.30 1.36 -5.40
N ALA A 63 -10.38 0.46 -5.77
CA ALA A 63 -8.94 0.75 -5.84
C ALA A 63 -8.63 1.86 -6.85
N MET A 64 -9.22 1.78 -8.04
CA MET A 64 -9.09 2.79 -9.09
C MET A 64 -9.68 4.16 -8.68
N THR A 65 -10.70 4.17 -7.84
CA THR A 65 -11.30 5.42 -7.33
C THR A 65 -10.36 6.12 -6.35
N VAL A 66 -9.71 5.36 -5.46
CA VAL A 66 -8.74 5.90 -4.49
C VAL A 66 -7.53 6.53 -5.20
N ALA A 67 -7.09 5.96 -6.31
CA ALA A 67 -5.89 6.40 -7.03
C ALA A 67 -6.09 7.62 -7.96
N ARG A 68 -7.29 8.18 -8.06
CA ARG A 68 -7.56 9.32 -8.98
C ARG A 68 -7.02 10.65 -8.47
N ASP A 69 -7.02 10.83 -7.17
CA ASP A 69 -6.73 12.11 -6.53
C ASP A 69 -5.50 12.00 -5.61
N VAL A 70 -4.46 11.28 -6.09
CA VAL A 70 -3.20 11.11 -5.38
C VAL A 70 -2.03 11.68 -6.18
N ASP A 71 -0.99 12.10 -5.49
CA ASP A 71 0.23 12.64 -6.11
C ASP A 71 1.16 11.53 -6.62
N ALA A 72 1.10 10.34 -6.02
CA ALA A 72 1.89 9.17 -6.42
C ALA A 72 1.22 7.85 -5.99
N VAL A 73 1.56 6.77 -6.66
CA VAL A 73 1.13 5.40 -6.35
C VAL A 73 2.36 4.55 -6.03
N LEU A 74 2.36 3.92 -4.87
CA LEU A 74 3.33 2.89 -4.52
C LEU A 74 2.70 1.51 -4.72
N LEU A 75 3.21 0.75 -5.68
CA LEU A 75 2.80 -0.63 -5.90
C LEU A 75 3.65 -1.57 -5.04
N VAL A 76 2.98 -2.34 -4.20
CA VAL A 76 3.62 -3.39 -3.39
C VAL A 76 3.53 -4.72 -4.13
N ALA A 77 4.65 -5.17 -4.68
CA ALA A 77 4.74 -6.41 -5.43
C ALA A 77 5.11 -7.59 -4.51
N ASP A 78 4.39 -8.70 -4.66
CA ASP A 78 4.80 -9.99 -4.11
C ASP A 78 5.47 -10.79 -5.24
N PRO A 79 6.70 -11.32 -5.08
CA PRO A 79 7.44 -11.96 -6.17
C PRO A 79 6.98 -13.40 -6.47
N THR A 80 5.85 -13.84 -5.92
CA THR A 80 5.23 -15.12 -6.32
C THR A 80 4.61 -15.00 -7.73
N PRO A 81 4.37 -16.12 -8.44
CA PRO A 81 3.75 -16.08 -9.76
C PRO A 81 2.42 -15.32 -9.80
N PHE A 82 1.58 -15.50 -8.79
CA PHE A 82 0.30 -14.79 -8.68
C PHE A 82 0.50 -13.30 -8.35
N GLY A 83 1.36 -12.99 -7.36
CA GLY A 83 1.65 -11.61 -6.98
C GLY A 83 2.31 -10.82 -8.13
N PHE A 84 3.19 -11.44 -8.90
CA PHE A 84 3.77 -10.82 -10.09
C PHE A 84 2.72 -10.57 -11.18
N HIS A 85 1.78 -11.49 -11.38
CA HIS A 85 0.66 -11.28 -12.30
C HIS A 85 -0.19 -10.07 -11.89
N ASP A 86 -0.60 -10.02 -10.62
CA ASP A 86 -1.41 -8.93 -10.07
C ASP A 86 -0.67 -7.58 -10.11
N PHE A 87 0.63 -7.57 -9.80
CA PHE A 87 1.47 -6.38 -9.94
C PHE A 87 1.46 -5.83 -11.37
N ARG A 88 1.60 -6.69 -12.39
CA ARG A 88 1.54 -6.28 -13.79
C ARG A 88 0.18 -5.68 -14.16
N LEU A 89 -0.91 -6.30 -13.72
CA LEU A 89 -2.26 -5.78 -13.94
C LEU A 89 -2.43 -4.41 -13.27
N ALA A 90 -1.96 -4.26 -12.04
CA ALA A 90 -2.01 -3.00 -11.34
C ALA A 90 -1.22 -1.91 -12.07
N HIS A 91 0.02 -2.17 -12.49
CA HIS A 91 0.79 -1.21 -13.28
C HIS A 91 0.10 -0.83 -14.59
N GLN A 92 -0.48 -1.79 -15.31
CA GLN A 92 -1.22 -1.53 -16.55
C GLN A 92 -2.49 -0.68 -16.32
N ALA A 93 -3.11 -0.78 -15.16
CA ALA A 93 -4.29 -0.02 -14.81
C ALA A 93 -3.97 1.40 -14.31
N TYR A 94 -2.92 1.56 -13.51
CA TYR A 94 -2.53 2.87 -12.92
C TYR A 94 -1.64 3.70 -13.85
N GLY A 95 -0.75 3.07 -14.62
CA GLY A 95 0.18 3.77 -15.51
C GLY A 95 -0.48 4.78 -16.46
N PRO A 96 -1.59 4.44 -17.15
CA PRO A 96 -2.26 5.36 -18.07
C PRO A 96 -2.92 6.58 -17.40
N GLN A 97 -3.06 6.59 -16.07
CA GLN A 97 -3.66 7.71 -15.34
C GLN A 97 -2.73 8.93 -15.24
N GLY A 98 -1.46 8.80 -15.62
CA GLY A 98 -0.49 9.89 -15.57
C GLY A 98 0.03 10.19 -14.15
N VAL A 99 -0.32 9.38 -13.17
CA VAL A 99 0.19 9.49 -11.80
C VAL A 99 1.56 8.78 -11.72
N PRO A 100 2.58 9.38 -11.10
CA PRO A 100 3.85 8.72 -10.85
C PRO A 100 3.66 7.39 -10.10
N VAL A 101 4.33 6.34 -10.59
CA VAL A 101 4.27 5.00 -9.99
C VAL A 101 5.66 4.58 -9.57
N ALA A 102 5.80 4.18 -8.32
CA ALA A 102 6.98 3.52 -7.77
C ALA A 102 6.64 2.10 -7.29
N VAL A 103 7.66 1.30 -7.03
CA VAL A 103 7.49 -0.11 -6.67
C VAL A 103 8.29 -0.43 -5.41
N THR A 104 7.72 -1.24 -4.54
CA THR A 104 8.46 -1.97 -3.51
C THR A 104 8.15 -3.46 -3.62
N VAL A 105 9.14 -4.30 -3.38
CA VAL A 105 8.92 -5.76 -3.31
C VAL A 105 8.73 -6.14 -1.85
N ASN A 106 7.63 -6.79 -1.54
CA ASN A 106 7.43 -7.43 -0.25
C ASN A 106 7.79 -8.91 -0.36
N ARG A 107 8.31 -9.51 0.71
CA ARG A 107 8.72 -10.92 0.77
C ARG A 107 9.84 -11.29 -0.21
N ALA A 108 10.75 -10.36 -0.51
CA ALA A 108 11.90 -10.60 -1.36
C ALA A 108 12.86 -11.65 -0.75
N GLY A 109 13.59 -12.37 -1.59
CA GLY A 109 14.60 -13.34 -1.16
C GLY A 109 14.02 -14.59 -0.49
N MET A 110 12.80 -14.98 -0.82
CA MET A 110 12.22 -16.24 -0.37
C MET A 110 12.93 -17.41 -1.06
N GLU A 111 13.41 -18.36 -0.28
CA GLU A 111 14.12 -19.54 -0.77
C GLU A 111 13.32 -20.26 -1.86
N GLY A 112 13.98 -20.55 -2.97
CA GLY A 112 13.37 -21.18 -4.15
C GLY A 112 12.50 -20.27 -5.02
N ASN A 113 12.49 -18.95 -4.75
CA ASN A 113 11.72 -17.96 -5.52
C ASN A 113 12.59 -16.87 -6.19
N GLU A 114 13.88 -17.15 -6.40
CA GLU A 114 14.85 -16.21 -6.99
C GLU A 114 14.41 -15.73 -8.38
N ALA A 115 13.78 -16.62 -9.15
CA ALA A 115 13.23 -16.30 -10.47
C ALA A 115 12.08 -15.28 -10.39
N GLY A 116 11.28 -15.34 -9.32
CA GLY A 116 10.20 -14.38 -9.07
C GLY A 116 10.73 -12.99 -8.73
N ASP A 117 11.73 -12.91 -7.84
CA ASP A 117 12.40 -11.65 -7.53
C ASP A 117 12.99 -11.00 -8.79
N GLU A 118 13.70 -11.80 -9.61
CA GLU A 118 14.29 -11.30 -10.84
C GLU A 118 13.24 -10.88 -11.87
N ALA A 119 12.10 -11.56 -11.94
CA ALA A 119 10.99 -11.19 -12.82
C ALA A 119 10.45 -9.79 -12.48
N VAL A 120 10.27 -9.49 -11.20
CA VAL A 120 9.83 -8.14 -10.76
C VAL A 120 10.89 -7.09 -11.10
N ARG A 121 12.17 -7.35 -10.79
CA ARG A 121 13.28 -6.44 -11.11
C ARG A 121 13.40 -6.17 -12.61
N ALA A 122 13.33 -7.23 -13.42
CA ALA A 122 13.37 -7.12 -14.88
C ALA A 122 12.21 -6.29 -15.43
N TYR A 123 11.01 -6.49 -14.90
CA TYR A 123 9.85 -5.71 -15.27
C TYR A 123 10.01 -4.23 -14.89
N CYS A 124 10.49 -3.93 -13.69
CA CYS A 124 10.76 -2.55 -13.26
C CYS A 124 11.79 -1.88 -14.18
N ARG A 125 12.88 -2.57 -14.55
CA ARG A 125 13.88 -2.04 -15.51
C ARG A 125 13.26 -1.79 -16.89
N GLN A 126 12.49 -2.73 -17.41
CA GLN A 126 11.84 -2.63 -18.72
C GLN A 126 10.93 -1.40 -18.81
N TRP A 127 10.16 -1.16 -17.76
CA TRP A 127 9.17 -0.07 -17.72
C TRP A 127 9.69 1.20 -17.04
N LYS A 128 10.98 1.22 -16.65
CA LYS A 128 11.64 2.34 -15.94
C LYS A 128 10.90 2.76 -14.67
N LEU A 129 10.35 1.79 -13.95
CA LEU A 129 9.69 2.01 -12.68
C LEU A 129 10.75 2.10 -11.57
N PRO A 130 10.73 3.15 -10.74
CA PRO A 130 11.58 3.22 -9.56
C PRO A 130 11.27 2.04 -8.62
N LEU A 131 12.28 1.23 -8.31
CA LEU A 131 12.22 0.21 -7.27
C LEU A 131 12.84 0.80 -6.00
N LEU A 132 12.01 1.19 -5.04
CA LEU A 132 12.43 1.95 -3.86
C LEU A 132 13.02 1.06 -2.77
N ALA A 133 12.41 -0.11 -2.54
CA ALA A 133 12.89 -1.05 -1.53
C ALA A 133 12.52 -2.49 -1.86
N GLU A 134 13.30 -3.41 -1.27
CA GLU A 134 12.98 -4.83 -1.20
C GLU A 134 12.93 -5.23 0.27
N LEU A 135 11.71 -5.56 0.73
CA LEU A 135 11.47 -6.01 2.10
C LEU A 135 11.66 -7.53 2.16
N PRO A 136 12.59 -8.04 2.96
CA PRO A 136 12.95 -9.45 2.92
C PRO A 136 11.85 -10.34 3.50
N PHE A 137 11.80 -11.58 3.02
CA PHE A 137 11.01 -12.62 3.65
C PHE A 137 11.76 -13.17 4.87
N GLU A 138 11.41 -12.68 6.05
CA GLU A 138 12.00 -13.14 7.32
C GLU A 138 10.91 -13.67 8.26
N ARG A 139 11.04 -14.91 8.70
CA ARG A 139 10.11 -15.50 9.69
C ARG A 139 10.10 -14.72 11.00
N THR A 140 11.25 -14.17 11.38
CA THR A 140 11.41 -13.34 12.58
C THR A 140 10.61 -12.03 12.52
N ALA A 141 10.20 -11.58 11.33
CA ALA A 141 9.33 -10.42 11.17
C ALA A 141 7.84 -10.73 11.40
N ALA A 142 7.43 -11.99 11.19
CA ALA A 142 6.03 -12.38 11.32
C ALA A 142 5.55 -12.42 12.79
N GLU A 143 6.40 -12.84 13.73
CA GLU A 143 6.04 -12.92 15.15
C GLU A 143 5.77 -11.55 15.79
N PRO A 144 6.67 -10.55 15.66
CA PRO A 144 6.39 -9.19 16.14
C PRO A 144 5.14 -8.58 15.51
N TYR A 145 4.93 -8.79 14.21
CA TYR A 145 3.75 -8.30 13.50
C TYR A 145 2.46 -8.93 14.05
N ALA A 146 2.44 -10.23 14.33
CA ALA A 146 1.33 -10.92 14.99
C ALA A 146 1.05 -10.38 16.40
N ALA A 147 2.07 -9.82 17.07
CA ALA A 147 1.96 -9.13 18.36
C ALA A 147 1.67 -7.63 18.24
N VAL A 148 1.18 -7.16 17.07
CA VAL A 148 0.84 -5.76 16.79
C VAL A 148 2.04 -4.80 16.93
N ARG A 149 3.26 -5.29 16.67
CA ARG A 149 4.47 -4.46 16.63
C ARG A 149 4.77 -4.07 15.18
N LEU A 150 5.26 -2.85 14.98
CA LEU A 150 5.63 -2.37 13.65
C LEU A 150 6.84 -3.13 13.11
N ALA A 151 6.81 -3.50 11.85
CA ALA A 151 7.93 -4.14 11.17
C ALA A 151 9.19 -3.25 11.21
N ALA A 152 9.04 -1.93 11.13
CA ALA A 152 10.15 -0.97 11.26
C ALA A 152 10.87 -1.03 12.63
N ASP A 153 10.25 -1.60 13.66
CA ASP A 153 10.83 -1.70 15.00
C ASP A 153 11.52 -3.04 15.26
N ILE A 154 11.55 -3.95 14.26
CA ILE A 154 12.19 -5.26 14.38
C ILE A 154 13.71 -5.10 14.48
N SER A 155 14.30 -4.27 13.62
CA SER A 155 15.72 -4.00 13.60
C SER A 155 16.04 -2.66 12.91
N PRO A 156 17.26 -2.11 13.11
CA PRO A 156 17.70 -0.93 12.37
C PRO A 156 17.70 -1.11 10.85
N ASP A 157 17.89 -2.35 10.36
CA ASP A 157 17.87 -2.64 8.93
C ASP A 157 16.45 -2.53 8.37
N TRP A 158 15.45 -3.10 9.04
CA TRP A 158 14.05 -2.94 8.69
C TRP A 158 13.63 -1.48 8.69
N ARG A 159 14.05 -0.70 9.69
CA ARG A 159 13.79 0.74 9.75
C ARG A 159 14.35 1.48 8.54
N ARG A 160 15.61 1.25 8.16
CA ARG A 160 16.23 1.87 6.99
C ARG A 160 15.49 1.55 5.68
N ARG A 161 14.98 0.32 5.53
CA ARG A 161 14.20 -0.08 4.34
C ARG A 161 12.88 0.69 4.25
N PHE A 162 12.20 0.94 5.37
CA PHE A 162 11.01 1.78 5.37
C PHE A 162 11.34 3.27 5.16
N GLU A 163 12.45 3.75 5.69
CA GLU A 163 12.91 5.13 5.47
C GLU A 163 13.20 5.39 3.98
N SER A 164 13.76 4.42 3.24
CA SER A 164 13.99 4.54 1.80
C SER A 164 12.71 4.62 0.95
N LEU A 165 11.55 4.32 1.51
CA LEU A 165 10.27 4.52 0.81
C LEU A 165 9.79 5.96 0.84
N ARG A 166 10.37 6.79 1.74
CA ARG A 166 9.98 8.19 1.92
C ARG A 166 10.76 9.13 0.99
N ASP A 167 12.01 8.79 0.68
CA ASP A 167 12.95 9.58 -0.13
C ASP A 167 12.73 9.35 -1.63
#